data_337c98ee341fefd6769d2231ddafb9dc
#
_entry.id   337c98ee341fefd6769d2231ddafb9dc
#
_cell.length_a   1.000
_cell.length_b   1.000
_cell.length_c   1.000
_cell.angle_alpha   90.00
_cell.angle_beta   90.00
_cell.angle_gamma   90.00
#
_symmetry.space_group_name_H-M   'P 1'
#
loop_
_entity.id
_entity.type
_entity.pdbx_description
1 polymer ?
#
loop_
_entity_poly.entity_id
_entity_poly.type
_entity_poly.pdbx_seq_one_letter_code
_entity_poly.pdbx_strand_id
1 'polypeptide(L)'
;MTNQTQPMRVLILGMGDLGVRIAQRVVEGGFSSRCLLAGKSDAATQWARLLQISSGREVSAATVDGQDIEALKALLTRFEPELIVQCATLLSPFALRGVPTEAAQAALKGGFALQLAAQLPVVRTLMQALRAVGMQCPVINCSYPDATHPILAAEGLAPTIGIGNVAIMATWYQRNLAGASDATLRVVGQHAQLGPCLAGKPAAPETPTPLVYLDERQIRSEQLLFDAGLQGGATLNHLAAATILPILRGFMERDGVVATHAPGVFGLPGGYPVRFVDGVPQLRLPDELTFEEAVSFNRLAAKGEGIERIDEDGTVFYTEHARQTVAEFCPELAEPLRPRNIETRFRILQAVAQGGG
;
A
#
# COMPACT_ATOMS: atom_id res chain seq x y z
N MET A 1 -3.97 30.31 16.77
CA MET A 1 -3.80 29.12 17.64
C MET A 1 -2.83 28.20 16.92
N THR A 2 -1.65 27.97 17.45
CA THR A 2 -0.66 27.07 16.83
C THR A 2 -1.16 25.66 17.02
N ASN A 3 -1.58 24.99 15.92
CA ASN A 3 -1.91 23.56 15.91
C ASN A 3 -0.72 22.80 16.49
N GLN A 4 -0.85 22.29 17.72
CA GLN A 4 0.19 21.47 18.33
C GLN A 4 0.04 20.04 17.82
N THR A 5 0.73 19.73 16.71
CA THR A 5 0.95 18.35 16.33
C THR A 5 1.83 17.67 17.37
N GLN A 6 1.35 16.59 17.99
CA GLN A 6 2.17 15.82 18.93
C GLN A 6 2.92 14.72 18.20
N PRO A 7 4.27 14.79 18.14
CA PRO A 7 5.07 13.72 17.53
C PRO A 7 4.88 12.39 18.27
N MET A 8 4.76 11.30 17.50
CA MET A 8 4.43 9.95 17.98
C MET A 8 5.69 9.06 18.07
N ARG A 9 5.60 7.97 18.85
CA ARG A 9 6.53 6.84 18.73
C ARG A 9 6.18 6.03 17.48
N VAL A 10 7.04 6.09 16.46
CA VAL A 10 6.80 5.46 15.17
C VAL A 10 7.70 4.24 14.97
N LEU A 11 7.11 3.09 14.69
CA LEU A 11 7.81 1.89 14.23
C LEU A 11 7.71 1.81 12.71
N ILE A 12 8.87 1.69 12.03
CA ILE A 12 8.93 1.41 10.59
C ILE A 12 9.49 0.00 10.40
N LEU A 13 8.67 -0.91 9.91
CA LEU A 13 9.03 -2.30 9.65
C LEU A 13 9.33 -2.50 8.16
N GLY A 14 10.59 -2.84 7.84
CA GLY A 14 11.07 -3.04 6.47
C GLY A 14 11.88 -1.87 5.95
N MET A 15 13.20 -2.07 5.80
CA MET A 15 14.18 -1.07 5.37
C MET A 15 14.67 -1.32 3.94
N GLY A 16 13.75 -1.66 3.03
CA GLY A 16 13.96 -1.60 1.59
C GLY A 16 13.89 -0.15 1.07
N ASP A 17 13.99 0.03 -0.26
CA ASP A 17 14.00 1.37 -0.88
C ASP A 17 12.82 2.25 -0.43
N LEU A 18 11.59 1.71 -0.41
CA LEU A 18 10.42 2.47 0.04
C LEU A 18 10.49 2.80 1.55
N GLY A 19 10.87 1.82 2.38
CA GLY A 19 10.96 2.02 3.84
C GLY A 19 12.00 3.07 4.23
N VAL A 20 13.15 3.11 3.55
CA VAL A 20 14.17 4.15 3.74
C VAL A 20 13.63 5.54 3.40
N ARG A 21 12.96 5.68 2.25
CA ARG A 21 12.36 6.96 1.83
C ARG A 21 11.30 7.45 2.80
N ILE A 22 10.52 6.54 3.37
CA ILE A 22 9.53 6.85 4.40
C ILE A 22 10.21 7.24 5.70
N ALA A 23 11.24 6.50 6.14
CA ALA A 23 11.99 6.82 7.36
C ALA A 23 12.58 8.23 7.31
N GLN A 24 13.17 8.63 6.19
CA GLN A 24 13.63 9.99 5.96
C GLN A 24 12.52 11.02 6.17
N ARG A 25 11.35 10.82 5.55
CA ARG A 25 10.21 11.75 5.67
C ARG A 25 9.65 11.83 7.08
N VAL A 26 9.56 10.69 7.78
CA VAL A 26 9.07 10.62 9.16
C VAL A 26 10.02 11.36 10.11
N VAL A 27 11.30 11.09 10.00
CA VAL A 27 12.33 11.62 10.92
C VAL A 27 12.63 13.08 10.61
N GLU A 28 12.99 13.41 9.36
CA GLU A 28 13.38 14.77 8.95
C GLU A 28 12.16 15.71 8.98
N GLY A 29 10.97 15.21 8.66
CA GLY A 29 9.71 15.96 8.75
C GLY A 29 9.20 16.22 10.17
N GLY A 30 9.83 15.64 11.19
CA GLY A 30 9.47 15.85 12.59
C GLY A 30 8.20 15.14 13.04
N PHE A 31 7.79 14.08 12.34
CA PHE A 31 6.57 13.33 12.66
C PHE A 31 6.75 12.31 13.81
N SER A 32 7.99 12.06 14.24
CA SER A 32 8.25 11.15 15.36
C SER A 32 8.94 11.83 16.52
N SER A 33 8.48 11.54 17.75
CA SER A 33 9.22 11.81 18.99
C SER A 33 10.36 10.82 19.17
N ARG A 34 10.11 9.54 18.85
CA ARG A 34 11.06 8.44 18.79
C ARG A 34 10.74 7.59 17.55
N CYS A 35 11.76 7.23 16.77
CA CYS A 35 11.59 6.36 15.61
C CYS A 35 12.39 5.05 15.81
N LEU A 36 11.72 3.90 15.60
CA LEU A 36 12.37 2.61 15.58
C LEU A 36 12.33 2.05 14.15
N LEU A 37 13.49 1.85 13.57
CA LEU A 37 13.65 1.18 12.29
C LEU A 37 13.88 -0.30 12.51
N ALA A 38 13.07 -1.16 11.91
CA ALA A 38 13.15 -2.60 12.11
C ALA A 38 13.21 -3.34 10.78
N GLY A 39 14.01 -4.40 10.72
CA GLY A 39 14.16 -5.22 9.52
C GLY A 39 15.13 -6.37 9.70
N LYS A 40 15.22 -7.21 8.69
CA LYS A 40 15.97 -8.48 8.70
C LYS A 40 17.49 -8.30 8.53
N SER A 41 17.93 -7.16 8.01
CA SER A 41 19.34 -6.86 7.70
C SER A 41 19.86 -5.67 8.50
N ASP A 42 21.16 -5.44 8.44
CA ASP A 42 21.86 -4.32 9.07
C ASP A 42 21.46 -2.93 8.52
N ALA A 43 20.66 -2.91 7.43
CA ALA A 43 20.21 -1.65 6.84
C ALA A 43 19.48 -0.77 7.86
N ALA A 44 18.67 -1.36 8.75
CA ALA A 44 17.98 -0.62 9.81
C ALA A 44 18.99 0.12 10.73
N THR A 45 20.05 -0.56 11.14
CA THR A 45 21.10 0.01 11.99
C THR A 45 21.86 1.14 11.30
N GLN A 46 22.23 0.94 10.04
CA GLN A 46 22.95 1.96 9.26
C GLN A 46 22.08 3.21 9.05
N TRP A 47 20.85 3.03 8.64
CA TRP A 47 19.93 4.15 8.42
C TRP A 47 19.54 4.86 9.71
N ALA A 48 19.38 4.14 10.82
CA ALA A 48 19.13 4.78 12.11
C ALA A 48 20.26 5.72 12.50
N ARG A 49 21.53 5.31 12.34
CA ARG A 49 22.70 6.16 12.60
C ARG A 49 22.76 7.38 11.69
N LEU A 50 22.51 7.19 10.38
CA LEU A 50 22.53 8.27 9.41
C LEU A 50 21.45 9.31 9.72
N LEU A 51 20.22 8.88 9.97
CA LEU A 51 19.10 9.76 10.28
C LEU A 51 19.27 10.46 11.64
N GLN A 52 19.85 9.78 12.63
CA GLN A 52 20.19 10.41 13.92
C GLN A 52 21.21 11.53 13.74
N ILE A 53 22.27 11.29 12.94
CA ILE A 53 23.31 12.29 12.67
C ILE A 53 22.74 13.47 11.86
N SER A 54 21.97 13.19 10.80
CA SER A 54 21.48 14.25 9.89
C SER A 54 20.38 15.10 10.51
N SER A 55 19.51 14.51 11.35
CA SER A 55 18.34 15.19 11.90
C SER A 55 18.49 15.64 13.37
N GLY A 56 19.45 15.07 14.11
CA GLY A 56 19.56 15.24 15.56
C GLY A 56 18.42 14.62 16.38
N ARG A 57 17.58 13.77 15.75
CA ARG A 57 16.41 13.16 16.40
C ARG A 57 16.71 11.78 16.96
N GLU A 58 15.87 11.30 17.89
CA GLU A 58 16.01 9.97 18.46
C GLU A 58 15.55 8.90 17.47
N VAL A 59 16.51 8.18 16.89
CA VAL A 59 16.28 7.08 15.97
C VAL A 59 17.04 5.85 16.46
N SER A 60 16.34 4.74 16.63
CA SER A 60 16.91 3.47 17.04
C SER A 60 16.67 2.39 15.98
N ALA A 61 17.36 1.25 16.12
CA ALA A 61 17.21 0.13 15.21
C ALA A 61 16.97 -1.18 15.94
N ALA A 62 16.29 -2.11 15.27
CA ALA A 62 16.15 -3.50 15.70
C ALA A 62 16.28 -4.44 14.51
N THR A 63 17.01 -5.54 14.70
CA THR A 63 17.02 -6.66 13.75
C THR A 63 15.86 -7.57 14.11
N VAL A 64 14.92 -7.77 13.16
CA VAL A 64 13.75 -8.63 13.33
C VAL A 64 13.35 -9.26 12.01
N ASP A 65 13.02 -10.56 12.03
CA ASP A 65 12.31 -11.18 10.91
C ASP A 65 10.82 -10.86 11.04
N GLY A 66 10.26 -10.18 10.05
CA GLY A 66 8.83 -9.84 10.02
C GLY A 66 7.89 -11.06 9.90
N GLN A 67 8.43 -12.27 9.73
CA GLN A 67 7.69 -13.53 9.76
C GLN A 67 7.75 -14.21 11.14
N ASP A 68 8.58 -13.71 12.07
CA ASP A 68 8.67 -14.22 13.43
C ASP A 68 7.71 -13.48 14.36
N ILE A 69 6.57 -14.11 14.64
CA ILE A 69 5.51 -13.53 15.47
C ILE A 69 5.99 -13.24 16.90
N GLU A 70 6.82 -14.10 17.49
CA GLU A 70 7.30 -13.92 18.86
C GLU A 70 8.30 -12.77 18.95
N ALA A 71 9.19 -12.64 17.96
CA ALA A 71 10.09 -11.50 17.86
C ALA A 71 9.31 -10.18 17.66
N LEU A 72 8.26 -10.18 16.84
CA LEU A 72 7.40 -9.00 16.67
C LEU A 72 6.64 -8.66 17.96
N LYS A 73 6.08 -9.63 18.67
CA LYS A 73 5.42 -9.41 19.97
C LYS A 73 6.36 -8.77 20.98
N ALA A 74 7.59 -9.29 21.10
CA ALA A 74 8.61 -8.74 22.00
C ALA A 74 8.99 -7.29 21.59
N LEU A 75 9.13 -7.04 20.29
CA LEU A 75 9.43 -5.70 19.75
C LEU A 75 8.30 -4.71 20.08
N LEU A 76 7.05 -5.08 19.81
CA LEU A 76 5.88 -4.25 20.06
C LEU A 76 5.72 -3.92 21.55
N THR A 77 5.83 -4.92 22.42
CA THR A 77 5.72 -4.74 23.88
C THR A 77 6.83 -3.83 24.42
N ARG A 78 8.06 -3.94 23.90
CA ARG A 78 9.19 -3.13 24.36
C ARG A 78 9.15 -1.70 23.86
N PHE A 79 8.75 -1.47 22.61
CA PHE A 79 8.79 -0.15 22.00
C PHE A 79 7.49 0.64 22.20
N GLU A 80 6.37 -0.05 22.33
CA GLU A 80 5.01 0.53 22.48
C GLU A 80 4.71 1.59 21.41
N PRO A 81 4.73 1.24 20.12
CA PRO A 81 4.49 2.21 19.04
C PRO A 81 3.08 2.82 19.14
N GLU A 82 2.99 4.10 18.83
CA GLU A 82 1.73 4.84 18.66
C GLU A 82 1.28 4.85 17.20
N LEU A 83 2.21 4.55 16.28
CA LEU A 83 1.96 4.38 14.86
C LEU A 83 2.97 3.38 14.28
N ILE A 84 2.49 2.48 13.42
CA ILE A 84 3.34 1.54 12.69
C ILE A 84 3.24 1.80 11.20
N VAL A 85 4.39 1.84 10.52
CA VAL A 85 4.48 1.84 9.05
C VAL A 85 5.09 0.52 8.61
N GLN A 86 4.30 -0.30 7.93
CA GLN A 86 4.69 -1.61 7.44
C GLN A 86 5.10 -1.51 5.96
N CYS A 87 6.40 -1.68 5.67
CA CYS A 87 7.01 -1.58 4.34
C CYS A 87 7.64 -2.90 3.87
N ALA A 88 7.68 -3.91 4.74
CA ALA A 88 8.36 -5.17 4.43
C ALA A 88 7.50 -6.09 3.56
N THR A 89 8.14 -6.72 2.59
CA THR A 89 7.58 -7.79 1.75
C THR A 89 8.59 -8.92 1.63
N LEU A 90 8.14 -10.11 1.27
CA LEU A 90 9.05 -11.23 1.07
C LEU A 90 9.79 -11.16 -0.26
N LEU A 91 9.16 -10.56 -1.27
CA LEU A 91 9.79 -10.19 -2.54
C LEU A 91 9.41 -8.75 -2.88
N SER A 92 10.38 -8.04 -3.47
CA SER A 92 10.08 -6.73 -4.06
C SER A 92 8.97 -6.85 -5.11
N PRO A 93 8.05 -5.88 -5.23
CA PRO A 93 7.05 -5.86 -6.30
C PRO A 93 7.67 -5.82 -7.71
N PHE A 94 8.97 -5.53 -7.78
CA PHE A 94 9.74 -5.50 -9.02
C PHE A 94 10.60 -6.76 -9.23
N ALA A 95 10.53 -7.76 -8.34
CA ALA A 95 11.42 -8.93 -8.36
C ALA A 95 11.35 -9.76 -9.66
N LEU A 96 10.17 -9.84 -10.27
CA LEU A 96 9.99 -10.57 -11.52
C LEU A 96 10.46 -9.77 -12.76
N ARG A 97 10.62 -8.45 -12.64
CA ARG A 97 11.08 -7.63 -13.76
C ARG A 97 12.52 -7.93 -14.05
N GLY A 98 12.81 -8.25 -15.32
CA GLY A 98 14.17 -8.61 -15.75
C GLY A 98 14.52 -10.08 -15.56
N VAL A 99 13.66 -10.90 -14.98
CA VAL A 99 13.80 -12.38 -15.00
C VAL A 99 13.37 -12.89 -16.38
N PRO A 100 14.25 -13.51 -17.17
CA PRO A 100 13.98 -13.80 -18.59
C PRO A 100 13.18 -15.09 -18.80
N THR A 101 12.75 -15.79 -17.76
CA THR A 101 12.01 -17.05 -17.88
C THR A 101 10.57 -16.82 -18.30
N GLU A 102 10.00 -17.78 -19.04
CA GLU A 102 8.59 -17.74 -19.49
C GLU A 102 7.63 -17.69 -18.31
N ALA A 103 7.90 -18.42 -17.23
CA ALA A 103 7.11 -18.39 -16.00
C ALA A 103 7.06 -17.00 -15.36
N ALA A 104 8.19 -16.29 -15.28
CA ALA A 104 8.26 -14.94 -14.71
C ALA A 104 7.52 -13.92 -15.61
N GLN A 105 7.70 -14.03 -16.93
CA GLN A 105 7.01 -13.17 -17.89
C GLN A 105 5.49 -13.44 -17.91
N ALA A 106 5.07 -14.70 -17.79
CA ALA A 106 3.68 -15.09 -17.65
C ALA A 106 3.05 -14.52 -16.37
N ALA A 107 3.75 -14.63 -15.23
CA ALA A 107 3.29 -14.07 -13.96
C ALA A 107 3.15 -12.54 -14.01
N LEU A 108 4.04 -11.83 -14.71
CA LEU A 108 3.93 -10.38 -14.93
C LEU A 108 2.72 -10.02 -15.80
N LYS A 109 2.48 -10.79 -16.88
CA LYS A 109 1.35 -10.56 -17.79
C LYS A 109 0.00 -10.90 -17.16
N GLY A 110 -0.05 -11.92 -16.28
CA GLY A 110 -1.27 -12.35 -15.60
C GLY A 110 -1.76 -11.37 -14.53
N GLY A 111 -0.93 -10.40 -14.15
CA GLY A 111 -1.30 -9.34 -13.21
C GLY A 111 -0.61 -9.42 -11.85
N PHE A 112 -0.57 -8.29 -11.15
CA PHE A 112 0.17 -8.18 -9.89
C PHE A 112 -0.43 -9.04 -8.76
N ALA A 113 -1.70 -9.42 -8.88
CA ALA A 113 -2.36 -10.31 -7.92
C ALA A 113 -1.65 -11.67 -7.76
N LEU A 114 -0.98 -12.17 -8.80
CA LEU A 114 -0.19 -13.41 -8.73
C LEU A 114 1.00 -13.31 -7.76
N GLN A 115 1.40 -12.08 -7.36
CA GLN A 115 2.44 -11.82 -6.39
C GLN A 115 1.93 -11.62 -4.95
N LEU A 116 0.63 -11.75 -4.69
CA LEU A 116 0.03 -11.56 -3.36
C LEU A 116 0.65 -12.45 -2.28
N ALA A 117 1.09 -13.66 -2.63
CA ALA A 117 1.75 -14.55 -1.69
C ALA A 117 3.08 -14.00 -1.14
N ALA A 118 3.70 -13.04 -1.82
CA ALA A 118 4.89 -12.33 -1.33
C ALA A 118 4.54 -11.05 -0.55
N GLN A 119 3.35 -10.50 -0.76
CA GLN A 119 2.92 -9.22 -0.17
C GLN A 119 2.20 -9.40 1.18
N LEU A 120 1.54 -10.53 1.38
CA LEU A 120 0.69 -10.82 2.56
C LEU A 120 1.45 -11.23 3.83
N PRO A 121 2.49 -12.09 3.79
CA PRO A 121 2.97 -12.76 5.01
C PRO A 121 3.41 -11.82 6.12
N VAL A 122 4.22 -10.81 5.81
CA VAL A 122 4.77 -9.92 6.85
C VAL A 122 3.69 -9.04 7.48
N VAL A 123 2.81 -8.43 6.68
CA VAL A 123 1.71 -7.63 7.22
C VAL A 123 0.74 -8.49 8.03
N ARG A 124 0.45 -9.72 7.60
CA ARG A 124 -0.38 -10.67 8.33
C ARG A 124 0.21 -11.01 9.70
N THR A 125 1.51 -11.36 9.74
CA THR A 125 2.21 -11.68 10.99
C THR A 125 2.25 -10.49 11.94
N LEU A 126 2.48 -9.28 11.43
CA LEU A 126 2.42 -8.05 12.24
C LEU A 126 1.04 -7.85 12.86
N MET A 127 -0.03 -7.97 12.07
CA MET A 127 -1.40 -7.81 12.57
C MET A 127 -1.78 -8.90 13.58
N GLN A 128 -1.31 -10.13 13.39
CA GLN A 128 -1.46 -11.22 14.36
C GLN A 128 -0.71 -10.92 15.66
N ALA A 129 0.52 -10.40 15.58
CA ALA A 129 1.31 -10.01 16.74
C ALA A 129 0.63 -8.89 17.55
N LEU A 130 0.11 -7.85 16.89
CA LEU A 130 -0.67 -6.77 17.52
C LEU A 130 -1.89 -7.32 18.26
N ARG A 131 -2.66 -8.19 17.62
CA ARG A 131 -3.82 -8.84 18.23
C ARG A 131 -3.44 -9.67 19.44
N ALA A 132 -2.34 -10.44 19.32
CA ALA A 132 -1.87 -11.32 20.40
C ALA A 132 -1.39 -10.57 21.65
N VAL A 133 -0.79 -9.38 21.48
CA VAL A 133 -0.39 -8.52 22.61
C VAL A 133 -1.48 -7.56 23.07
N GLY A 134 -2.67 -7.57 22.44
CA GLY A 134 -3.80 -6.70 22.78
C GLY A 134 -3.55 -5.21 22.48
N MET A 135 -2.62 -4.90 21.58
CA MET A 135 -2.24 -3.50 21.28
C MET A 135 -3.16 -2.89 20.21
N GLN A 136 -3.75 -1.74 20.53
CA GLN A 136 -4.52 -0.91 19.61
C GLN A 136 -3.61 0.17 19.05
N CYS A 137 -3.02 -0.07 17.87
CA CYS A 137 -2.09 0.84 17.23
C CYS A 137 -2.46 0.99 15.74
N PRO A 138 -2.61 2.21 15.21
CA PRO A 138 -2.81 2.40 13.78
C PRO A 138 -1.66 1.83 12.96
N VAL A 139 -2.00 1.11 11.88
CA VAL A 139 -1.03 0.54 10.95
C VAL A 139 -1.23 1.12 9.57
N ILE A 140 -0.18 1.78 9.05
CA ILE A 140 -0.08 2.20 7.66
C ILE A 140 0.64 1.08 6.90
N ASN A 141 -0.05 0.42 5.97
CA ASN A 141 0.54 -0.65 5.17
C ASN A 141 0.95 -0.17 3.77
N CYS A 142 2.18 -0.49 3.36
CA CYS A 142 2.72 -0.16 2.04
C CYS A 142 2.69 -1.34 1.06
N SER A 143 2.35 -2.55 1.55
CA SER A 143 2.41 -3.79 0.78
C SER A 143 1.09 -4.07 0.08
N TYR A 144 0.89 -3.51 -1.12
CA TYR A 144 -0.29 -3.69 -1.97
C TYR A 144 -1.63 -3.60 -1.20
N PRO A 145 -1.89 -2.47 -0.54
CA PRO A 145 -3.03 -2.32 0.36
C PRO A 145 -4.38 -2.52 -0.34
N ASP A 146 -4.51 -2.21 -1.63
CA ASP A 146 -5.75 -2.38 -2.42
C ASP A 146 -6.31 -3.81 -2.39
N ALA A 147 -5.44 -4.81 -2.23
CA ALA A 147 -5.81 -6.23 -2.22
C ALA A 147 -5.46 -6.93 -0.90
N THR A 148 -4.32 -6.62 -0.27
CA THR A 148 -3.95 -7.26 1.00
C THR A 148 -4.90 -6.91 2.14
N HIS A 149 -5.44 -5.68 2.16
CA HIS A 149 -6.35 -5.27 3.22
C HIS A 149 -7.70 -6.02 3.20
N PRO A 150 -8.43 -6.16 2.07
CA PRO A 150 -9.66 -6.94 2.07
C PRO A 150 -9.43 -8.42 2.38
N ILE A 151 -8.28 -9.00 1.97
CA ILE A 151 -7.91 -10.37 2.35
C ILE A 151 -7.73 -10.49 3.86
N LEU A 152 -7.00 -9.56 4.47
CA LEU A 152 -6.76 -9.56 5.91
C LEU A 152 -8.01 -9.19 6.72
N ALA A 153 -8.91 -8.38 6.15
CA ALA A 153 -10.20 -8.07 6.78
C ALA A 153 -11.05 -9.32 7.00
N ALA A 154 -11.02 -10.28 6.05
CA ALA A 154 -11.68 -11.56 6.20
C ALA A 154 -11.17 -12.39 7.40
N GLU A 155 -9.93 -12.15 7.84
CA GLU A 155 -9.32 -12.77 9.02
C GLU A 155 -9.46 -11.90 10.30
N GLY A 156 -10.13 -10.74 10.22
CA GLY A 156 -10.18 -9.75 11.30
C GLY A 156 -8.82 -9.10 11.59
N LEU A 157 -7.94 -9.01 10.58
CA LEU A 157 -6.57 -8.53 10.64
C LEU A 157 -6.32 -7.30 9.74
N ALA A 158 -7.36 -6.53 9.41
CA ALA A 158 -7.22 -5.39 8.53
C ALA A 158 -6.29 -4.32 9.12
N PRO A 159 -5.24 -3.86 8.40
CA PRO A 159 -4.54 -2.63 8.74
C PRO A 159 -5.46 -1.41 8.66
N THR A 160 -5.07 -0.31 9.28
CA THR A 160 -5.92 0.90 9.34
C THR A 160 -6.05 1.55 7.97
N ILE A 161 -4.94 1.69 7.24
CA ILE A 161 -4.89 2.45 5.98
C ILE A 161 -3.63 2.07 5.19
N GLY A 162 -3.65 2.28 3.87
CA GLY A 162 -2.46 2.12 3.03
C GLY A 162 -1.92 3.44 2.49
N ILE A 163 -0.83 3.37 1.69
CA ILE A 163 -0.24 4.49 0.95
C ILE A 163 -0.12 4.19 -0.54
N GLY A 164 0.17 5.22 -1.31
CA GLY A 164 0.45 5.10 -2.75
C GLY A 164 -0.83 5.07 -3.60
N ASN A 165 -0.76 4.39 -4.73
CA ASN A 165 -1.87 4.09 -5.65
C ASN A 165 -2.82 5.28 -5.90
N VAL A 166 -4.03 5.27 -5.32
CA VAL A 166 -5.03 6.33 -5.50
C VAL A 166 -4.50 7.71 -5.07
N ALA A 167 -3.67 7.77 -4.02
CA ALA A 167 -3.08 9.04 -3.58
C ALA A 167 -2.06 9.59 -4.59
N ILE A 168 -1.31 8.71 -5.28
CA ILE A 168 -0.42 9.11 -6.38
C ILE A 168 -1.27 9.61 -7.55
N MET A 169 -2.33 8.88 -7.94
CA MET A 169 -3.23 9.32 -9.02
C MET A 169 -3.88 10.67 -8.70
N ALA A 170 -4.37 10.86 -7.48
CA ALA A 170 -4.94 12.14 -7.06
C ALA A 170 -3.93 13.28 -7.14
N THR A 171 -2.69 13.06 -6.67
CA THR A 171 -1.60 14.03 -6.79
C THR A 171 -1.29 14.34 -8.26
N TRP A 172 -1.31 13.31 -9.12
CA TRP A 172 -1.08 13.44 -10.55
C TRP A 172 -2.16 14.29 -11.22
N TYR A 173 -3.41 13.99 -10.98
CA TYR A 173 -4.54 14.77 -11.51
C TYR A 173 -4.55 16.21 -11.01
N GLN A 174 -4.24 16.42 -9.72
CA GLN A 174 -4.15 17.76 -9.12
C GLN A 174 -3.11 18.65 -9.85
N ARG A 175 -2.01 18.07 -10.30
CA ARG A 175 -0.98 18.80 -11.05
C ARG A 175 -1.50 19.33 -12.38
N ASN A 176 -2.42 18.62 -13.02
CA ASN A 176 -3.00 19.02 -14.32
C ASN A 176 -4.25 19.91 -14.18
N LEU A 177 -4.75 20.09 -12.95
CA LEU A 177 -5.82 21.03 -12.63
C LEU A 177 -5.32 22.46 -12.36
N ALA A 178 -4.07 22.79 -12.71
CA ALA A 178 -3.45 24.09 -12.45
C ALA A 178 -4.31 25.23 -13.01
N GLY A 179 -4.98 25.98 -12.11
CA GLY A 179 -5.94 27.04 -12.43
C GLY A 179 -7.31 26.88 -11.77
N ALA A 180 -7.69 25.66 -11.32
CA ALA A 180 -8.89 25.41 -10.51
C ALA A 180 -8.49 25.28 -9.02
N SER A 181 -7.91 26.33 -8.45
CA SER A 181 -7.14 26.28 -7.20
C SER A 181 -7.96 25.94 -5.94
N ASP A 182 -9.27 26.12 -5.96
CA ASP A 182 -10.13 25.99 -4.78
C ASP A 182 -11.04 24.76 -4.80
N ALA A 183 -11.10 24.03 -5.93
CA ALA A 183 -11.94 22.84 -6.03
C ALA A 183 -11.34 21.65 -5.29
N THR A 184 -12.18 20.92 -4.56
CA THR A 184 -11.79 19.68 -3.87
C THR A 184 -11.78 18.52 -4.85
N LEU A 185 -10.59 17.96 -5.11
CA LEU A 185 -10.46 16.75 -5.90
C LEU A 185 -10.76 15.52 -5.04
N ARG A 186 -11.62 14.62 -5.53
CA ARG A 186 -11.87 13.31 -4.96
C ARG A 186 -11.69 12.23 -6.02
N VAL A 187 -10.93 11.19 -5.70
CA VAL A 187 -10.62 10.08 -6.60
C VAL A 187 -10.95 8.77 -5.92
N VAL A 188 -11.73 7.93 -6.59
CA VAL A 188 -11.90 6.52 -6.25
C VAL A 188 -11.22 5.70 -7.35
N GLY A 189 -10.30 4.82 -6.96
CA GLY A 189 -9.50 4.07 -7.91
C GLY A 189 -8.71 2.93 -7.30
N GLN A 190 -8.11 2.12 -8.14
CA GLN A 190 -7.44 0.88 -7.80
C GLN A 190 -6.04 0.83 -8.42
N HIS A 191 -5.14 0.03 -7.88
CA HIS A 191 -3.75 -0.11 -8.33
C HIS A 191 -3.62 -0.36 -9.85
N ALA A 192 -4.53 -1.12 -10.46
CA ALA A 192 -4.54 -1.40 -11.90
C ALA A 192 -4.51 -0.14 -12.79
N GLN A 193 -5.04 0.95 -12.28
CA GLN A 193 -5.16 2.21 -13.01
C GLN A 193 -3.93 3.11 -12.89
N LEU A 194 -3.04 2.81 -11.92
CA LEU A 194 -1.88 3.66 -11.60
C LEU A 194 -0.86 3.71 -12.75
N GLY A 195 -0.48 2.55 -13.29
CA GLY A 195 0.51 2.46 -14.37
C GLY A 195 0.09 3.24 -15.60
N PRO A 196 -1.10 3.01 -16.16
CA PRO A 196 -1.64 3.82 -17.26
C PRO A 196 -1.71 5.31 -16.93
N CYS A 197 -2.18 5.69 -15.75
CA CYS A 197 -2.24 7.10 -15.32
C CYS A 197 -0.86 7.77 -15.37
N LEU A 198 0.17 7.15 -14.84
CA LEU A 198 1.54 7.68 -14.86
C LEU A 198 2.14 7.76 -16.27
N ALA A 199 1.69 6.90 -17.18
CA ALA A 199 2.08 6.92 -18.59
C ALA A 199 1.26 7.91 -19.44
N GLY A 200 0.36 8.68 -18.83
CA GLY A 200 -0.53 9.60 -19.55
C GLY A 200 -1.55 8.91 -20.47
N LYS A 201 -1.89 7.65 -20.16
CA LYS A 201 -2.76 6.81 -20.99
C LYS A 201 -4.02 6.40 -20.23
N PRO A 202 -5.16 6.17 -20.90
CA PRO A 202 -6.31 5.54 -20.28
C PRO A 202 -5.96 4.13 -19.81
N ALA A 203 -6.73 3.61 -18.84
CA ALA A 203 -6.67 2.22 -18.44
C ALA A 203 -6.99 1.28 -19.63
N ALA A 204 -6.62 0.01 -19.52
CA ALA A 204 -6.97 -0.99 -20.53
C ALA A 204 -8.51 -1.06 -20.70
N PRO A 205 -9.02 -1.43 -21.88
CA PRO A 205 -10.47 -1.36 -22.15
C PRO A 205 -11.35 -2.14 -21.15
N GLU A 206 -10.82 -3.22 -20.59
CA GLU A 206 -11.49 -4.07 -19.59
C GLU A 206 -11.40 -3.52 -18.16
N THR A 207 -10.55 -2.50 -17.93
CA THR A 207 -10.38 -1.87 -16.61
C THR A 207 -11.08 -0.51 -16.64
N PRO A 208 -12.07 -0.24 -15.79
CA PRO A 208 -12.74 1.06 -15.77
C PRO A 208 -11.74 2.17 -15.43
N THR A 209 -11.97 3.37 -15.97
CA THR A 209 -11.15 4.54 -15.61
C THR A 209 -11.48 5.01 -14.19
N PRO A 210 -10.52 5.61 -13.44
CA PRO A 210 -10.80 6.11 -12.09
C PRO A 210 -12.01 7.05 -12.05
N LEU A 211 -12.81 6.96 -10.99
CA LEU A 211 -13.87 7.95 -10.74
C LEU A 211 -13.21 9.20 -10.17
N VAL A 212 -13.42 10.32 -10.83
CA VAL A 212 -12.84 11.60 -10.44
C VAL A 212 -13.93 12.64 -10.30
N TYR A 213 -13.90 13.36 -9.19
CA TYR A 213 -14.85 14.44 -8.89
C TYR A 213 -14.09 15.71 -8.53
N LEU A 214 -14.58 16.84 -9.04
CA LEU A 214 -14.21 18.17 -8.58
C LEU A 214 -15.40 18.74 -7.82
N ASP A 215 -15.19 19.01 -6.54
CA ASP A 215 -16.24 19.21 -5.57
C ASP A 215 -17.24 18.01 -5.60
N GLU A 216 -18.49 18.21 -5.97
CA GLU A 216 -19.46 17.12 -6.11
C GLU A 216 -19.66 16.65 -7.56
N ARG A 217 -19.05 17.34 -8.55
CA ARG A 217 -19.25 17.05 -9.97
C ARG A 217 -18.27 16.01 -10.49
N GLN A 218 -18.79 14.91 -11.02
CA GLN A 218 -17.97 13.92 -11.73
C GLN A 218 -17.40 14.51 -13.03
N ILE A 219 -16.11 14.25 -13.26
CA ILE A 219 -15.40 14.62 -14.50
C ILE A 219 -14.72 13.39 -15.10
N ARG A 220 -14.40 13.46 -16.37
CA ARG A 220 -13.66 12.38 -17.06
C ARG A 220 -12.19 12.44 -16.67
N SER A 221 -11.68 11.36 -16.08
CA SER A 221 -10.28 11.27 -15.65
C SER A 221 -9.28 11.39 -16.80
N GLU A 222 -9.67 11.00 -18.02
CA GLU A 222 -8.83 11.08 -19.23
C GLU A 222 -8.44 12.51 -19.58
N GLN A 223 -9.23 13.50 -19.19
CA GLN A 223 -8.92 14.92 -19.38
C GLN A 223 -7.77 15.40 -18.48
N LEU A 224 -7.43 14.63 -17.45
CA LEU A 224 -6.39 14.94 -16.48
C LEU A 224 -5.10 14.15 -16.71
N LEU A 225 -5.07 13.29 -17.72
CA LEU A 225 -3.89 12.50 -18.06
C LEU A 225 -2.82 13.37 -18.70
N PHE A 226 -1.58 13.15 -18.32
CA PHE A 226 -0.41 13.70 -18.99
C PHE A 226 0.78 12.76 -18.84
N ASP A 227 1.64 12.72 -19.83
CA ASP A 227 2.91 11.98 -19.77
C ASP A 227 4.01 12.92 -19.24
N ALA A 228 4.56 12.59 -18.08
CA ALA A 228 5.69 13.32 -17.51
C ALA A 228 7.05 12.71 -17.91
N GLY A 229 7.07 11.75 -18.83
CA GLY A 229 8.30 11.06 -19.27
C GLY A 229 8.94 10.19 -18.16
N LEU A 230 8.19 9.81 -17.13
CA LEU A 230 8.72 8.99 -16.05
C LEU A 230 8.78 7.51 -16.45
N GLN A 231 9.93 6.91 -16.23
CA GLN A 231 10.06 5.47 -16.37
C GLN A 231 9.53 4.76 -15.12
N GLY A 232 8.79 3.67 -15.33
CA GLY A 232 8.29 2.83 -14.23
C GLY A 232 9.43 2.14 -13.48
N GLY A 233 9.17 1.71 -12.25
CA GLY A 233 10.10 0.97 -11.42
C GLY A 233 10.28 1.57 -10.02
N ALA A 234 11.35 1.14 -9.32
CA ALA A 234 11.59 1.51 -7.93
C ALA A 234 11.75 3.03 -7.69
N THR A 235 12.14 3.81 -8.70
CA THR A 235 12.21 5.28 -8.60
C THR A 235 10.85 5.91 -8.27
N LEU A 236 9.74 5.28 -8.69
CA LEU A 236 8.38 5.72 -8.36
C LEU A 236 8.03 5.57 -6.87
N ASN A 237 8.83 4.81 -6.10
CA ASN A 237 8.70 4.75 -4.65
C ASN A 237 8.86 6.14 -4.00
N HIS A 238 9.51 7.09 -4.68
CA HIS A 238 9.56 8.47 -4.21
C HIS A 238 8.17 9.11 -4.15
N LEU A 239 7.33 8.85 -5.15
CA LEU A 239 5.94 9.32 -5.16
C LEU A 239 5.12 8.62 -4.08
N ALA A 240 5.23 7.28 -3.98
CA ALA A 240 4.56 6.50 -2.94
C ALA A 240 4.93 6.99 -1.53
N ALA A 241 6.23 7.19 -1.26
CA ALA A 241 6.69 7.72 0.03
C ALA A 241 6.19 9.14 0.30
N ALA A 242 5.95 9.96 -0.72
CA ALA A 242 5.40 11.30 -0.52
C ALA A 242 3.94 11.28 -0.03
N THR A 243 3.16 10.27 -0.43
CA THR A 243 1.75 10.15 -0.04
C THR A 243 1.54 9.83 1.45
N ILE A 244 2.59 9.44 2.18
CA ILE A 244 2.49 9.22 3.62
C ILE A 244 2.32 10.54 4.41
N LEU A 245 2.83 11.65 3.90
CA LEU A 245 2.88 12.91 4.64
C LEU A 245 1.50 13.43 5.10
N PRO A 246 0.46 13.51 4.24
CA PRO A 246 -0.86 13.90 4.68
C PRO A 246 -1.48 12.88 5.65
N ILE A 247 -1.16 11.59 5.52
CA ILE A 247 -1.65 10.55 6.44
C ILE A 247 -1.03 10.72 7.83
N LEU A 248 0.29 10.97 7.90
CA LEU A 248 0.99 11.27 9.16
C LEU A 248 0.40 12.50 9.84
N ARG A 249 0.19 13.59 9.08
CA ARG A 249 -0.48 14.79 9.59
C ARG A 249 -1.87 14.47 10.13
N GLY A 250 -2.63 13.65 9.39
CA GLY A 250 -3.97 13.24 9.79
C GLY A 250 -4.01 12.51 11.12
N PHE A 251 -3.06 11.62 11.41
CA PHE A 251 -2.97 10.92 12.69
C PHE A 251 -2.51 11.82 13.84
N MET A 252 -1.75 12.89 13.55
CA MET A 252 -1.20 13.80 14.56
C MET A 252 -2.09 15.00 14.83
N GLU A 253 -2.94 15.39 13.89
CA GLU A 253 -3.83 16.54 14.01
C GLU A 253 -4.99 16.20 14.95
N ARG A 254 -5.15 16.99 16.03
CA ARG A 254 -6.20 16.76 17.05
C ARG A 254 -7.33 17.78 16.98
N ASP A 255 -7.09 18.93 16.33
CA ASP A 255 -8.04 20.05 16.32
C ASP A 255 -8.41 20.47 14.88
N GLY A 256 -8.20 19.61 13.91
CA GLY A 256 -8.39 19.96 12.51
C GLY A 256 -8.84 18.80 11.61
N VAL A 257 -9.02 19.12 10.35
CA VAL A 257 -9.37 18.16 9.30
C VAL A 257 -8.23 18.09 8.27
N VAL A 258 -7.67 16.92 8.10
CA VAL A 258 -6.69 16.65 7.03
C VAL A 258 -7.35 15.78 5.96
N ALA A 259 -7.47 16.30 4.74
CA ALA A 259 -8.01 15.55 3.61
C ALA A 259 -6.88 14.97 2.75
N THR A 260 -7.05 13.74 2.30
CA THR A 260 -6.12 13.03 1.41
C THR A 260 -6.83 11.91 0.65
N HIS A 261 -6.06 11.04 0.05
CA HIS A 261 -6.52 9.78 -0.56
C HIS A 261 -5.70 8.63 0.00
N ALA A 262 -6.33 7.47 0.15
CA ALA A 262 -5.62 6.29 0.64
C ALA A 262 -6.26 4.98 0.18
N PRO A 263 -5.46 3.96 -0.14
CA PRO A 263 -5.96 2.62 -0.42
C PRO A 263 -6.19 1.81 0.86
N GLY A 264 -7.06 0.82 0.77
CA GLY A 264 -7.23 -0.20 1.80
C GLY A 264 -7.84 0.29 3.12
N VAL A 265 -8.53 1.44 3.14
CA VAL A 265 -9.08 2.03 4.37
C VAL A 265 -9.97 1.01 5.09
N PHE A 266 -9.62 0.65 6.34
CA PHE A 266 -10.35 -0.32 7.18
C PHE A 266 -10.66 -1.67 6.49
N GLY A 267 -9.79 -2.15 5.61
CA GLY A 267 -9.99 -3.43 4.93
C GLY A 267 -10.75 -3.33 3.61
N LEU A 268 -11.10 -2.15 3.14
CA LEU A 268 -11.79 -1.96 1.87
C LEU A 268 -10.88 -2.24 0.66
N PRO A 269 -11.39 -2.79 -0.45
CA PRO A 269 -10.64 -2.97 -1.68
C PRO A 269 -10.39 -1.64 -2.38
N GLY A 270 -9.19 -1.47 -2.99
CA GLY A 270 -8.85 -0.25 -3.74
C GLY A 270 -8.68 0.98 -2.87
N GLY A 271 -8.82 2.17 -3.46
CA GLY A 271 -8.52 3.43 -2.81
C GLY A 271 -9.65 4.45 -2.88
N TYR A 272 -9.65 5.38 -1.93
CA TYR A 272 -10.74 6.32 -1.67
C TYR A 272 -10.22 7.69 -1.25
N PRO A 273 -11.03 8.76 -1.44
CA PRO A 273 -10.82 10.02 -0.74
C PRO A 273 -11.12 9.83 0.75
N VAL A 274 -10.23 10.31 1.60
CA VAL A 274 -10.34 10.21 3.06
C VAL A 274 -10.14 11.57 3.71
N ARG A 275 -10.75 11.75 4.88
CA ARG A 275 -10.44 12.83 5.80
C ARG A 275 -10.10 12.26 7.16
N PHE A 276 -9.20 12.90 7.86
CA PHE A 276 -8.94 12.62 9.27
C PHE A 276 -9.70 13.65 10.11
N VAL A 277 -10.42 13.17 11.08
CA VAL A 277 -11.08 13.99 12.11
C VAL A 277 -10.57 13.48 13.45
N ASP A 278 -9.94 14.34 14.23
CA ASP A 278 -9.35 13.99 15.53
C ASP A 278 -8.43 12.76 15.49
N GLY A 279 -7.63 12.67 14.43
CA GLY A 279 -6.71 11.55 14.23
C GLY A 279 -7.35 10.25 13.71
N VAL A 280 -8.64 10.24 13.40
CA VAL A 280 -9.36 9.06 12.90
C VAL A 280 -9.66 9.23 11.40
N PRO A 281 -9.19 8.32 10.53
CA PRO A 281 -9.54 8.38 9.12
C PRO A 281 -11.01 8.04 8.90
N GLN A 282 -11.65 8.76 7.97
CA GLN A 282 -13.03 8.55 7.53
C GLN A 282 -13.09 8.66 6.02
N LEU A 283 -13.98 7.92 5.38
CA LEU A 283 -14.26 8.11 3.96
C LEU A 283 -14.88 9.49 3.70
N ARG A 284 -14.49 10.09 2.57
CA ARG A 284 -15.03 11.38 2.10
C ARG A 284 -15.52 11.25 0.65
N LEU A 285 -16.49 10.36 0.44
CA LEU A 285 -17.08 10.17 -0.88
C LEU A 285 -17.86 11.43 -1.29
N PRO A 286 -18.03 11.69 -2.62
CA PRO A 286 -19.00 12.67 -3.11
C PRO A 286 -20.42 12.25 -2.74
N ASP A 287 -21.33 13.20 -2.60
CA ASP A 287 -22.72 12.92 -2.20
C ASP A 287 -23.47 12.01 -3.19
N GLU A 288 -23.12 12.10 -4.48
CA GLU A 288 -23.74 11.29 -5.55
C GLU A 288 -23.19 9.86 -5.66
N LEU A 289 -22.13 9.51 -4.91
CA LEU A 289 -21.49 8.19 -4.95
C LEU A 289 -21.72 7.45 -3.63
N THR A 290 -22.54 6.43 -3.67
CA THR A 290 -22.78 5.59 -2.49
C THR A 290 -21.55 4.75 -2.13
N PHE A 291 -21.48 4.31 -0.88
CA PHE A 291 -20.43 3.44 -0.39
C PHE A 291 -20.36 2.13 -1.20
N GLU A 292 -21.51 1.51 -1.46
CA GLU A 292 -21.64 0.27 -2.19
C GLU A 292 -21.17 0.40 -3.64
N GLU A 293 -21.48 1.51 -4.30
CA GLU A 293 -21.01 1.81 -5.66
C GLU A 293 -19.49 1.99 -5.70
N ALA A 294 -18.91 2.73 -4.76
CA ALA A 294 -17.48 2.95 -4.68
C ALA A 294 -16.71 1.64 -4.44
N VAL A 295 -17.20 0.77 -3.55
CA VAL A 295 -16.61 -0.55 -3.28
C VAL A 295 -16.75 -1.46 -4.49
N SER A 296 -17.92 -1.49 -5.12
CA SER A 296 -18.18 -2.31 -6.32
C SER A 296 -17.31 -1.88 -7.50
N PHE A 297 -17.12 -0.57 -7.67
CA PHE A 297 -16.20 -0.01 -8.66
C PHE A 297 -14.76 -0.50 -8.45
N ASN A 298 -14.24 -0.42 -7.23
CA ASN A 298 -12.89 -0.87 -6.93
C ASN A 298 -12.71 -2.40 -7.08
N ARG A 299 -13.76 -3.19 -6.77
CA ARG A 299 -13.77 -4.63 -7.06
C ARG A 299 -13.72 -4.92 -8.56
N LEU A 300 -14.48 -4.18 -9.35
CA LEU A 300 -14.43 -4.30 -10.81
C LEU A 300 -13.06 -3.94 -11.36
N ALA A 301 -12.48 -2.82 -10.91
CA ALA A 301 -11.17 -2.36 -11.35
C ALA A 301 -10.02 -3.33 -10.96
N ALA A 302 -10.18 -4.10 -9.87
CA ALA A 302 -9.22 -5.11 -9.45
C ALA A 302 -9.00 -6.24 -10.46
N LYS A 303 -9.95 -6.46 -11.39
CA LYS A 303 -9.78 -7.40 -12.50
C LYS A 303 -8.59 -7.06 -13.38
N GLY A 304 -8.25 -5.77 -13.54
CA GLY A 304 -7.06 -5.32 -14.24
C GLY A 304 -5.73 -5.76 -13.61
N GLU A 305 -5.74 -6.19 -12.34
CA GLU A 305 -4.60 -6.80 -11.64
C GLU A 305 -4.68 -8.33 -11.56
N GLY A 306 -5.66 -8.93 -12.21
CA GLY A 306 -5.87 -10.37 -12.21
C GLY A 306 -6.75 -10.90 -11.09
N ILE A 307 -7.41 -10.05 -10.28
CA ILE A 307 -8.34 -10.47 -9.23
C ILE A 307 -9.76 -10.52 -9.80
N GLU A 308 -10.36 -11.72 -9.88
CA GLU A 308 -11.77 -11.85 -10.22
C GLU A 308 -12.66 -11.49 -9.03
N ARG A 309 -12.34 -12.03 -7.84
CA ARG A 309 -13.00 -11.73 -6.57
C ARG A 309 -12.16 -12.17 -5.38
N ILE A 310 -12.47 -11.61 -4.22
CA ILE A 310 -11.99 -12.04 -2.91
C ILE A 310 -13.23 -12.47 -2.13
N ASP A 311 -13.26 -13.73 -1.70
CA ASP A 311 -14.37 -14.29 -0.94
C ASP A 311 -14.30 -13.90 0.55
N GLU A 312 -15.38 -14.18 1.29
CA GLU A 312 -15.53 -13.82 2.71
C GLU A 312 -14.47 -14.49 3.63
N ASP A 313 -13.86 -15.59 3.19
CA ASP A 313 -12.77 -16.28 3.88
C ASP A 313 -11.36 -15.76 3.49
N GLY A 314 -11.29 -14.72 2.66
CA GLY A 314 -10.04 -14.17 2.16
C GLY A 314 -9.43 -14.95 0.98
N THR A 315 -10.13 -15.95 0.43
CA THR A 315 -9.69 -16.64 -0.78
C THR A 315 -9.75 -15.72 -1.99
N VAL A 316 -8.62 -15.60 -2.70
CA VAL A 316 -8.51 -14.83 -3.95
C VAL A 316 -8.71 -15.75 -5.14
N PHE A 317 -9.70 -15.45 -5.97
CA PHE A 317 -9.89 -16.07 -7.28
C PHE A 317 -9.33 -15.16 -8.35
N TYR A 318 -8.56 -15.74 -9.24
CA TYR A 318 -7.95 -15.00 -10.34
C TYR A 318 -8.86 -14.94 -11.56
N THR A 319 -8.73 -13.88 -12.35
CA THR A 319 -9.41 -13.75 -13.65
C THR A 319 -9.00 -14.90 -14.58
N GLU A 320 -9.85 -15.19 -15.56
CA GLU A 320 -9.53 -16.20 -16.57
C GLU A 320 -8.22 -15.88 -17.30
N HIS A 321 -8.02 -14.61 -17.66
CA HIS A 321 -6.76 -14.15 -18.27
C HIS A 321 -5.54 -14.47 -17.39
N ALA A 322 -5.58 -14.12 -16.11
CA ALA A 322 -4.47 -14.39 -15.19
C ALA A 322 -4.16 -15.88 -15.09
N ARG A 323 -5.20 -16.71 -14.95
CA ARG A 323 -5.07 -18.17 -14.85
C ARG A 323 -4.47 -18.77 -16.11
N GLN A 324 -5.02 -18.45 -17.28
CA GLN A 324 -4.57 -18.99 -18.58
C GLN A 324 -3.11 -18.59 -18.87
N THR A 325 -2.73 -17.35 -18.52
CA THR A 325 -1.37 -16.84 -18.78
C THR A 325 -0.30 -17.65 -18.04
N VAL A 326 -0.58 -18.14 -16.81
CA VAL A 326 0.42 -18.89 -16.03
C VAL A 326 0.25 -20.39 -16.06
N ALA A 327 -0.88 -20.91 -16.54
CA ALA A 327 -1.23 -22.33 -16.44
C ALA A 327 -0.23 -23.27 -17.15
N GLU A 328 0.36 -22.82 -18.25
CA GLU A 328 1.34 -23.59 -19.02
C GLU A 328 2.70 -23.67 -18.33
N PHE A 329 3.12 -22.58 -17.66
CA PHE A 329 4.48 -22.43 -17.11
C PHE A 329 4.53 -22.69 -15.60
N CYS A 330 3.46 -22.41 -14.89
CA CYS A 330 3.37 -22.58 -13.44
C CYS A 330 1.91 -22.77 -13.02
N PRO A 331 1.31 -23.96 -13.26
CA PRO A 331 -0.11 -24.22 -13.05
C PRO A 331 -0.57 -23.99 -11.60
N GLU A 332 0.34 -24.15 -10.65
CA GLU A 332 0.04 -23.86 -9.24
C GLU A 332 -0.28 -22.37 -9.03
N LEU A 333 0.30 -21.45 -9.80
CA LEU A 333 -0.05 -20.02 -9.71
C LEU A 333 -1.44 -19.71 -10.28
N ALA A 334 -1.99 -20.59 -11.12
CA ALA A 334 -3.36 -20.45 -11.65
C ALA A 334 -4.46 -20.78 -10.62
N GLU A 335 -4.11 -21.57 -9.60
CA GLU A 335 -5.04 -21.98 -8.55
C GLU A 335 -5.37 -20.81 -7.60
N PRO A 336 -6.56 -20.78 -6.97
CA PRO A 336 -6.89 -19.74 -6.00
C PRO A 336 -5.89 -19.63 -4.86
N LEU A 337 -5.57 -18.38 -4.47
CA LEU A 337 -4.77 -18.12 -3.28
C LEU A 337 -5.67 -18.16 -2.05
N ARG A 338 -5.41 -19.12 -1.17
CA ARG A 338 -6.14 -19.28 0.10
C ARG A 338 -5.25 -18.92 1.28
N PRO A 339 -5.80 -18.45 2.41
CA PRO A 339 -5.02 -18.16 3.62
C PRO A 339 -4.08 -19.31 4.04
N ARG A 340 -4.54 -20.55 3.87
CA ARG A 340 -3.76 -21.77 4.23
C ARG A 340 -2.64 -22.13 3.26
N ASN A 341 -2.62 -21.62 2.02
CA ASN A 341 -1.61 -21.97 1.02
C ASN A 341 -0.65 -20.82 0.67
N ILE A 342 -0.72 -19.69 1.38
CA ILE A 342 0.11 -18.50 1.12
C ILE A 342 1.60 -18.86 1.15
N GLU A 343 2.06 -19.61 2.15
CA GLU A 343 3.47 -20.00 2.28
C GLU A 343 3.94 -20.89 1.13
N THR A 344 3.15 -21.92 0.79
CA THR A 344 3.47 -22.81 -0.34
C THR A 344 3.50 -22.02 -1.65
N ARG A 345 2.52 -21.13 -1.86
CA ARG A 345 2.46 -20.27 -3.03
C ARG A 345 3.63 -19.30 -3.10
N PHE A 346 4.07 -18.77 -1.95
CA PHE A 346 5.26 -17.92 -1.89
C PHE A 346 6.52 -18.66 -2.33
N ARG A 347 6.74 -19.91 -1.90
CA ARG A 347 7.90 -20.70 -2.33
C ARG A 347 7.94 -20.91 -3.84
N ILE A 348 6.80 -21.15 -4.46
CA ILE A 348 6.69 -21.27 -5.92
C ILE A 348 7.06 -19.93 -6.59
N LEU A 349 6.46 -18.84 -6.14
CA LEU A 349 6.76 -17.51 -6.66
C LEU A 349 8.23 -17.13 -6.49
N GLN A 350 8.84 -17.51 -5.37
CA GLN A 350 10.25 -17.30 -5.10
C GLN A 350 11.15 -18.07 -6.10
N ALA A 351 10.81 -19.33 -6.40
CA ALA A 351 11.52 -20.09 -7.40
C ALA A 351 11.43 -19.42 -8.79
N VAL A 352 10.24 -19.00 -9.19
CA VAL A 352 10.03 -18.25 -10.45
C VAL A 352 10.87 -16.96 -10.46
N ALA A 353 10.94 -16.22 -9.36
CA ALA A 353 11.74 -14.99 -9.26
C ALA A 353 13.26 -15.25 -9.30
N GLN A 354 13.71 -16.47 -8.98
CA GLN A 354 15.09 -16.91 -9.06
C GLN A 354 15.46 -17.55 -10.43
N GLY A 355 14.53 -17.54 -11.37
CA GLY A 355 14.73 -18.10 -12.71
C GLY A 355 14.53 -19.63 -12.77
N GLY A 356 13.96 -20.23 -11.72
CA GLY A 356 13.47 -21.59 -11.73
C GLY A 356 12.08 -21.64 -12.38
N GLY A 357 11.90 -22.56 -13.32
CA GLY A 357 10.63 -22.79 -14.01
C GLY A 357 10.68 -24.10 -14.75
#